data_4ef95e84b4628c40350fcc44f4fb8d2b
#
_entry.id   4ef95e84b4628c40350fcc44f4fb8d2b
#
_cell.length_a   1.000
_cell.length_b   1.000
_cell.length_c   1.000
_cell.angle_alpha   90.00
_cell.angle_beta   90.00
_cell.angle_gamma   90.00
#
_symmetry.space_group_name_H-M   'P 1'
#
loop_
_entity.id
_entity.type
_entity.pdbx_description
1 polymer ?
#
loop_
_entity_poly.entity_id
_entity_poly.type
_entity_poly.pdbx_seq_one_letter_code
_entity_poly.pdbx_strand_id
1 'polypeptide(L)'
;MKKMRNFLTLAVAAALTGILLTGCSTEADETTAPKAETAAQTEAASTTEKASEDAASGKADTKTADSTALAGKKISVMTPYLTSVTTNQMAGFIKNNLEAEGAEVFVIDTANDFAELASRIEDVVSSGTNGIVLVSADPNQVANQLTEAFDADIPVFGCDSGFIDGMQVNATSDNYQMGELIVRYLFDDLMGGKGTVIALTHRPHPGVVKRCEAFDDIIKEYPDIQLITEQHVPAEQPINDAEEITANRKP
;
A
#
# COMPACT_ATOMS: atom_id res chain seq x y z
N MET A 1 -8.20 -45.28 40.19
CA MET A 1 -9.67 -45.26 40.28
C MET A 1 -10.16 -44.34 39.17
N LYS A 2 -10.55 -44.88 38.03
CA LYS A 2 -11.88 -45.18 37.49
C LYS A 2 -12.88 -44.01 37.56
N LYS A 3 -13.19 -43.45 36.40
CA LYS A 3 -14.48 -43.37 35.65
C LYS A 3 -14.32 -42.30 34.57
N MET A 4 -14.28 -42.48 33.32
CA MET A 4 -15.13 -43.08 32.24
C MET A 4 -16.54 -42.50 32.11
N ARG A 5 -16.83 -42.07 30.83
CA ARG A 5 -18.13 -41.97 30.11
C ARG A 5 -18.77 -40.55 30.17
N ASN A 6 -19.29 -39.95 29.11
CA ASN A 6 -20.10 -40.54 28.05
C ASN A 6 -20.06 -39.74 26.75
N PHE A 7 -20.17 -40.46 25.65
CA PHE A 7 -20.60 -40.06 24.30
C PHE A 7 -22.02 -39.47 24.28
N LEU A 8 -22.27 -38.52 23.42
CA LEU A 8 -23.57 -38.37 22.77
C LEU A 8 -23.44 -37.86 21.35
N THR A 9 -23.55 -38.77 20.42
CA THR A 9 -23.83 -38.59 18.99
C THR A 9 -25.30 -38.23 18.81
N LEU A 10 -25.58 -37.19 17.98
CA LEU A 10 -26.92 -37.07 17.39
C LEU A 10 -26.76 -36.64 15.91
N ALA A 11 -27.03 -37.59 15.05
CA ALA A 11 -27.28 -37.41 13.63
C ALA A 11 -28.77 -37.18 13.41
N VAL A 12 -29.15 -36.20 12.61
CA VAL A 12 -30.49 -36.14 11.98
C VAL A 12 -30.37 -35.74 10.51
N ALA A 13 -30.99 -36.58 9.69
CA ALA A 13 -30.96 -36.60 8.25
C ALA A 13 -32.01 -35.68 7.60
N ALA A 14 -31.69 -35.26 6.41
CA ALA A 14 -32.48 -35.04 5.16
C ALA A 14 -33.99 -34.79 5.23
N ALA A 15 -34.41 -33.76 4.49
CA ALA A 15 -35.60 -33.84 3.63
C ALA A 15 -35.50 -32.87 2.45
N LEU A 16 -35.40 -33.45 1.25
CA LEU A 16 -35.66 -32.85 -0.04
C LEU A 16 -37.17 -32.57 -0.19
N THR A 17 -37.56 -31.42 -0.73
CA THR A 17 -38.77 -31.34 -1.55
C THR A 17 -38.60 -30.23 -2.58
N GLY A 18 -38.58 -30.63 -3.85
CA GLY A 18 -38.66 -29.77 -5.02
C GLY A 18 -40.13 -29.43 -5.33
N ILE A 19 -40.33 -28.25 -5.91
CA ILE A 19 -41.50 -27.94 -6.70
C ILE A 19 -41.06 -27.19 -7.96
N LEU A 20 -41.27 -27.85 -9.10
CA LEU A 20 -41.36 -27.30 -10.45
C LEU A 20 -42.79 -26.79 -10.68
N LEU A 21 -42.93 -25.67 -11.42
CA LEU A 21 -44.05 -25.34 -12.31
C LEU A 21 -43.76 -23.95 -12.91
N THR A 22 -43.31 -23.80 -14.17
CA THR A 22 -44.02 -23.65 -15.45
C THR A 22 -45.07 -22.53 -15.53
N GLY A 23 -44.88 -21.67 -16.51
CA GLY A 23 -45.90 -20.77 -17.07
C GLY A 23 -45.21 -19.53 -17.67
N CYS A 24 -44.87 -19.51 -18.88
CA CYS A 24 -45.44 -19.17 -20.19
C CYS A 24 -45.93 -17.72 -20.29
N SER A 25 -45.20 -16.99 -21.14
CA SER A 25 -45.57 -16.12 -22.28
C SER A 25 -46.61 -15.01 -22.05
N THR A 26 -46.28 -13.79 -22.48
CA THR A 26 -46.68 -13.16 -23.74
C THR A 26 -46.09 -11.74 -23.87
N GLU A 27 -45.52 -11.49 -25.05
CA GLU A 27 -45.68 -10.38 -26.02
C GLU A 27 -45.36 -8.95 -25.58
N ALA A 28 -44.35 -8.49 -26.22
CA ALA A 28 -44.12 -7.31 -27.06
C ALA A 28 -44.97 -6.04 -26.81
N ASP A 29 -44.30 -4.94 -26.56
CA ASP A 29 -44.59 -3.71 -27.29
C ASP A 29 -43.29 -2.88 -27.49
N GLU A 30 -43.07 -2.53 -28.75
CA GLU A 30 -42.08 -1.62 -29.26
C GLU A 30 -42.44 -0.19 -28.86
N THR A 31 -41.51 0.63 -28.41
CA THR A 31 -41.48 2.03 -28.87
C THR A 31 -40.14 2.70 -28.59
N THR A 32 -39.42 2.90 -29.70
CA THR A 32 -38.61 4.05 -30.10
C THR A 32 -37.56 4.63 -29.15
N ALA A 33 -36.30 4.40 -29.54
CA ALA A 33 -35.17 5.27 -29.27
C ALA A 33 -35.31 6.62 -30.02
N PRO A 34 -34.76 7.70 -29.49
CA PRO A 34 -34.30 8.80 -30.31
C PRO A 34 -32.78 8.82 -30.41
N LYS A 35 -32.42 8.95 -31.62
CA LYS A 35 -31.18 9.14 -32.34
C LYS A 35 -30.29 10.24 -31.77
N ALA A 36 -28.99 9.95 -31.75
CA ALA A 36 -27.91 10.87 -31.54
C ALA A 36 -28.00 12.12 -32.41
N GLU A 37 -27.69 13.25 -31.84
CA GLU A 37 -27.29 14.41 -32.60
C GLU A 37 -25.90 14.90 -32.14
N THR A 38 -25.01 14.93 -33.11
CA THR A 38 -23.66 15.44 -33.11
C THR A 38 -23.71 16.97 -33.04
N ALA A 39 -23.00 17.58 -32.13
CA ALA A 39 -22.65 18.99 -32.25
C ALA A 39 -21.28 19.28 -31.60
N ALA A 40 -20.37 19.59 -32.51
CA ALA A 40 -19.42 20.73 -32.52
C ALA A 40 -18.29 20.74 -31.49
N GLN A 41 -17.12 20.44 -32.03
CA GLN A 41 -15.81 20.97 -31.59
C GLN A 41 -15.85 22.48 -31.44
N THR A 42 -15.35 22.96 -30.30
CA THR A 42 -14.87 24.33 -30.19
C THR A 42 -13.40 24.27 -29.78
N GLU A 43 -12.53 24.60 -30.69
CA GLU A 43 -11.13 24.90 -30.44
C GLU A 43 -11.03 26.05 -29.42
N ALA A 44 -10.30 25.86 -28.37
CA ALA A 44 -9.81 26.91 -27.51
C ALA A 44 -8.28 26.93 -27.53
N ALA A 45 -7.79 28.04 -27.89
CA ALA A 45 -6.41 28.36 -28.24
C ALA A 45 -5.40 28.03 -27.15
N SER A 46 -4.29 27.48 -27.61
CA SER A 46 -3.00 27.37 -26.93
C SER A 46 -2.51 28.77 -26.51
N THR A 47 -2.35 28.98 -25.22
CA THR A 47 -1.46 30.03 -24.69
C THR A 47 -0.29 29.32 -24.02
N THR A 48 0.81 29.35 -24.73
CA THR A 48 2.13 28.89 -24.27
C THR A 48 2.64 29.89 -23.24
N GLU A 49 2.57 29.59 -21.98
CA GLU A 49 3.36 30.27 -20.96
C GLU A 49 4.59 29.45 -20.66
N LYS A 50 5.72 30.05 -20.94
CA LYS A 50 7.09 29.59 -20.83
C LYS A 50 7.46 29.54 -19.34
N ALA A 51 7.27 28.42 -18.68
CA ALA A 51 7.83 28.17 -17.35
C ALA A 51 9.33 27.90 -17.50
N SER A 52 10.10 28.68 -16.76
CA SER A 52 11.55 28.69 -16.65
C SER A 52 12.10 27.30 -16.31
N GLU A 53 12.91 26.77 -17.22
CA GLU A 53 13.85 25.68 -16.94
C GLU A 53 14.97 26.23 -16.05
N ASP A 54 14.95 25.86 -14.78
CA ASP A 54 16.17 25.81 -13.96
C ASP A 54 16.01 24.70 -12.88
N ALA A 55 15.98 23.47 -13.34
CA ALA A 55 16.22 22.32 -12.50
C ALA A 55 17.58 21.77 -12.89
N ALA A 56 18.54 21.96 -11.99
CA ALA A 56 19.90 21.48 -12.11
C ALA A 56 19.94 20.03 -12.60
N SER A 57 20.31 19.86 -13.85
CA SER A 57 20.74 18.61 -14.43
C SER A 57 22.06 18.20 -13.74
N GLY A 58 21.94 17.53 -12.60
CA GLY A 58 22.99 16.68 -12.10
C GLY A 58 23.18 15.57 -13.12
N LYS A 59 24.19 15.71 -14.00
CA LYS A 59 24.72 14.59 -14.74
C LYS A 59 25.12 13.53 -13.71
N ALA A 60 24.26 12.56 -13.46
CA ALA A 60 24.71 11.28 -12.96
C ALA A 60 25.65 10.74 -14.05
N ASP A 61 26.94 10.72 -13.76
CA ASP A 61 27.88 9.90 -14.52
C ASP A 61 27.32 8.48 -14.47
N THR A 62 26.64 8.11 -15.54
CA THR A 62 26.30 6.71 -15.81
C THR A 62 27.60 6.02 -16.13
N LYS A 63 28.36 5.69 -15.07
CA LYS A 63 29.34 4.64 -15.14
C LYS A 63 28.55 3.46 -15.69
N THR A 64 28.91 3.01 -16.88
CA THR A 64 28.43 1.73 -17.45
C THR A 64 28.87 0.69 -16.42
N ALA A 65 27.97 0.41 -15.46
CA ALA A 65 28.16 -0.67 -14.52
C ALA A 65 28.25 -1.93 -15.35
N ASP A 66 29.25 -2.73 -15.09
CA ASP A 66 29.35 -4.05 -15.66
C ASP A 66 28.03 -4.75 -15.33
N SER A 67 27.21 -5.07 -16.34
CA SER A 67 25.85 -5.61 -16.18
C SER A 67 25.83 -7.00 -15.50
N THR A 68 26.91 -7.39 -14.88
CA THR A 68 27.14 -8.63 -14.15
C THR A 68 27.60 -8.40 -12.70
N ALA A 69 27.51 -7.16 -12.17
CA ALA A 69 27.98 -6.83 -10.83
C ALA A 69 27.35 -7.69 -9.74
N LEU A 70 26.08 -8.12 -9.95
CA LEU A 70 25.33 -8.98 -9.05
C LEU A 70 25.16 -10.43 -9.57
N ALA A 71 25.96 -10.85 -10.56
CA ALA A 71 25.85 -12.18 -11.13
C ALA A 71 25.97 -13.27 -10.05
N GLY A 72 24.95 -14.15 -9.99
CA GLY A 72 24.89 -15.25 -9.04
C GLY A 72 24.52 -14.84 -7.61
N LYS A 73 24.18 -13.57 -7.36
CA LYS A 73 23.66 -13.12 -6.08
C LYS A 73 22.17 -13.35 -6.00
N LYS A 74 21.72 -13.86 -4.85
CA LYS A 74 20.30 -14.04 -4.52
C LYS A 74 19.84 -12.89 -3.65
N ILE A 75 18.83 -12.16 -4.08
CA ILE A 75 18.28 -11.01 -3.34
C ILE A 75 16.80 -11.28 -3.03
N SER A 76 16.43 -11.11 -1.77
CA SER A 76 15.06 -11.27 -1.30
C SER A 76 14.43 -9.89 -1.14
N VAL A 77 13.40 -9.58 -1.93
CA VAL A 77 12.59 -8.35 -1.83
C VAL A 77 11.32 -8.70 -1.09
N MET A 78 11.11 -8.14 0.09
CA MET A 78 10.08 -8.59 1.02
C MET A 78 9.15 -7.43 1.39
N THR A 79 7.86 -7.69 1.39
CA THR A 79 6.84 -6.69 1.73
C THR A 79 5.59 -7.35 2.32
N PRO A 80 4.91 -6.71 3.29
CA PRO A 80 3.58 -7.14 3.71
C PRO A 80 2.44 -6.57 2.84
N TYR A 81 2.72 -5.71 1.84
CA TYR A 81 1.70 -4.90 1.17
C TYR A 81 1.76 -4.98 -0.36
N LEU A 82 2.04 -6.15 -0.94
CA LEU A 82 2.18 -6.28 -2.40
C LEU A 82 0.86 -6.01 -3.17
N THR A 83 -0.29 -6.13 -2.51
CA THR A 83 -1.61 -5.77 -3.06
C THR A 83 -1.77 -4.25 -3.27
N SER A 84 -1.00 -3.42 -2.56
CA SER A 84 -0.91 -1.99 -2.81
C SER A 84 -0.25 -1.72 -4.16
N VAL A 85 -0.90 -0.93 -5.02
CA VAL A 85 -0.38 -0.57 -6.35
C VAL A 85 1.02 0.04 -6.26
N THR A 86 1.23 0.96 -5.33
CA THR A 86 2.52 1.66 -5.15
C THR A 86 3.61 0.69 -4.71
N THR A 87 3.33 -0.14 -3.71
CA THR A 87 4.28 -1.13 -3.19
C THR A 87 4.64 -2.17 -4.26
N ASN A 88 3.64 -2.64 -5.04
CA ASN A 88 3.87 -3.55 -6.16
C ASN A 88 4.78 -2.95 -7.22
N GLN A 89 4.55 -1.67 -7.58
CA GLN A 89 5.40 -0.96 -8.54
C GLN A 89 6.83 -0.80 -8.03
N MET A 90 7.02 -0.43 -6.76
CA MET A 90 8.35 -0.33 -6.15
C MET A 90 9.08 -1.68 -6.15
N ALA A 91 8.43 -2.74 -5.69
CA ALA A 91 9.00 -4.09 -5.68
C ALA A 91 9.36 -4.57 -7.09
N GLY A 92 8.48 -4.33 -8.07
CA GLY A 92 8.72 -4.65 -9.48
C GLY A 92 9.89 -3.85 -10.07
N PHE A 93 9.99 -2.57 -9.76
CA PHE A 93 11.10 -1.72 -10.21
C PHE A 93 12.44 -2.20 -9.61
N ILE A 94 12.46 -2.48 -8.32
CA ILE A 94 13.66 -3.03 -7.64
C ILE A 94 14.07 -4.35 -8.27
N LYS A 95 13.13 -5.29 -8.43
CA LYS A 95 13.36 -6.59 -9.06
C LYS A 95 13.99 -6.43 -10.44
N ASN A 96 13.36 -5.66 -11.32
CA ASN A 96 13.81 -5.51 -12.70
C ASN A 96 15.22 -4.92 -12.79
N ASN A 97 15.55 -3.95 -11.94
CA ASN A 97 16.88 -3.34 -11.94
C ASN A 97 17.95 -4.29 -11.39
N LEU A 98 17.68 -5.01 -10.32
CA LEU A 98 18.63 -5.98 -9.76
C LEU A 98 18.86 -7.18 -10.69
N GLU A 99 17.81 -7.65 -11.38
CA GLU A 99 17.93 -8.70 -12.40
C GLU A 99 18.72 -8.23 -13.62
N ALA A 100 18.58 -6.97 -14.03
CA ALA A 100 19.40 -6.39 -15.10
C ALA A 100 20.90 -6.36 -14.75
N GLU A 101 21.24 -6.28 -13.46
CA GLU A 101 22.61 -6.39 -12.94
C GLU A 101 23.05 -7.85 -12.68
N GLY A 102 22.22 -8.83 -13.04
CA GLY A 102 22.54 -10.25 -12.99
C GLY A 102 22.16 -10.98 -11.69
N ALA A 103 21.42 -10.33 -10.78
CA ALA A 103 20.92 -10.98 -9.57
C ALA A 103 19.76 -11.95 -9.86
N GLU A 104 19.62 -12.96 -9.02
CA GLU A 104 18.40 -13.75 -8.89
C GLU A 104 17.52 -13.11 -7.82
N VAL A 105 16.33 -12.60 -8.19
CA VAL A 105 15.50 -11.82 -7.27
C VAL A 105 14.19 -12.52 -6.95
N PHE A 106 13.94 -12.71 -5.65
CA PHE A 106 12.72 -13.29 -5.11
C PHE A 106 11.87 -12.21 -4.46
N VAL A 107 10.66 -11.98 -4.99
CA VAL A 107 9.69 -11.08 -4.37
C VAL A 107 8.77 -11.91 -3.47
N ILE A 108 8.71 -11.57 -2.19
CA ILE A 108 7.96 -12.28 -1.15
C ILE A 108 6.92 -11.32 -0.56
N ASP A 109 5.66 -11.68 -0.71
CA ASP A 109 4.52 -10.99 -0.08
C ASP A 109 4.04 -11.79 1.12
N THR A 110 3.78 -11.10 2.21
CA THR A 110 3.24 -11.71 3.44
C THR A 110 1.82 -11.23 3.78
N ALA A 111 1.15 -10.59 2.83
CA ALA A 111 -0.27 -10.26 2.89
C ALA A 111 -0.70 -9.61 4.23
N ASN A 112 0.02 -8.56 4.64
CA ASN A 112 -0.19 -7.82 5.90
C ASN A 112 0.07 -8.65 7.18
N ASP A 113 0.78 -9.77 7.06
CA ASP A 113 1.15 -10.62 8.20
C ASP A 113 2.64 -10.44 8.55
N PHE A 114 2.91 -9.76 9.67
CA PHE A 114 4.27 -9.54 10.15
C PHE A 114 4.87 -10.75 10.86
N ALA A 115 4.06 -11.67 11.35
CA ALA A 115 4.57 -12.94 11.88
C ALA A 115 5.06 -13.83 10.73
N GLU A 116 4.33 -13.86 9.61
CA GLU A 116 4.78 -14.51 8.39
C GLU A 116 6.04 -13.81 7.83
N LEU A 117 6.11 -12.45 7.87
CA LEU A 117 7.31 -11.73 7.44
C LEU A 117 8.53 -12.13 8.27
N ALA A 118 8.39 -12.23 9.58
CA ALA A 118 9.44 -12.71 10.47
C ALA A 118 9.93 -14.11 10.08
N SER A 119 9.00 -15.05 9.90
CA SER A 119 9.32 -16.43 9.47
C SER A 119 10.02 -16.47 8.11
N ARG A 120 9.56 -15.64 7.15
CA ARG A 120 10.20 -15.56 5.83
C ARG A 120 11.61 -14.96 5.87
N ILE A 121 11.88 -14.03 6.79
CA ILE A 121 13.25 -13.52 7.00
C ILE A 121 14.15 -14.65 7.49
N GLU A 122 13.72 -15.45 8.49
CA GLU A 122 14.46 -16.62 8.97
C GLU A 122 14.73 -17.63 7.84
N ASP A 123 13.74 -17.91 7.01
CA ASP A 123 13.85 -18.81 5.85
C ASP A 123 14.91 -18.32 4.84
N VAL A 124 14.89 -17.04 4.46
CA VAL A 124 15.83 -16.51 3.45
C VAL A 124 17.25 -16.38 4.01
N VAL A 125 17.40 -16.05 5.29
CA VAL A 125 18.70 -16.06 5.98
C VAL A 125 19.28 -17.48 5.97
N SER A 126 18.49 -18.48 6.39
CA SER A 126 18.90 -19.88 6.42
C SER A 126 19.22 -20.46 5.04
N SER A 127 18.53 -20.01 3.99
CA SER A 127 18.77 -20.44 2.61
C SER A 127 19.90 -19.69 1.90
N GLY A 128 20.57 -18.76 2.60
CA GLY A 128 21.78 -18.08 2.11
C GLY A 128 21.46 -17.01 1.06
N THR A 129 20.45 -16.16 1.31
CA THR A 129 20.28 -14.91 0.55
C THR A 129 21.52 -14.03 0.69
N ASN A 130 21.85 -13.26 -0.35
CA ASN A 130 22.98 -12.35 -0.34
C ASN A 130 22.60 -10.90 0.01
N GLY A 131 21.31 -10.65 0.18
CA GLY A 131 20.78 -9.36 0.61
C GLY A 131 19.28 -9.39 0.74
N ILE A 132 18.77 -8.53 1.61
CA ILE A 132 17.33 -8.35 1.87
C ILE A 132 16.96 -6.90 1.55
N VAL A 133 15.85 -6.71 0.83
CA VAL A 133 15.24 -5.40 0.63
C VAL A 133 13.84 -5.42 1.22
N LEU A 134 13.61 -4.63 2.26
CA LEU A 134 12.28 -4.42 2.85
C LEU A 134 11.57 -3.29 2.10
N VAL A 135 10.38 -3.55 1.59
CA VAL A 135 9.57 -2.55 0.90
C VAL A 135 8.31 -2.27 1.70
N SER A 136 8.10 -1.00 2.07
CA SER A 136 6.94 -0.51 2.83
C SER A 136 6.72 -1.21 4.19
N ALA A 137 7.72 -1.90 4.73
CA ALA A 137 7.62 -2.65 5.98
C ALA A 137 8.16 -1.84 7.16
N ASP A 138 7.62 -2.10 8.36
CA ASP A 138 8.19 -1.59 9.61
C ASP A 138 9.22 -2.59 10.16
N PRO A 139 10.53 -2.28 10.09
CA PRO A 139 11.57 -3.19 10.54
C PRO A 139 11.54 -3.43 12.07
N ASN A 140 10.91 -2.55 12.86
CA ASN A 140 10.78 -2.75 14.29
C ASN A 140 9.94 -4.00 14.63
N GLN A 141 8.98 -4.36 13.77
CA GLN A 141 8.12 -5.52 13.98
C GLN A 141 8.82 -6.86 13.74
N VAL A 142 9.98 -6.83 13.07
CA VAL A 142 10.79 -8.01 12.72
C VAL A 142 12.26 -7.82 13.14
N ALA A 143 12.51 -6.97 14.13
CA ALA A 143 13.87 -6.56 14.51
C ALA A 143 14.76 -7.74 14.95
N ASN A 144 14.20 -8.75 15.61
CA ASN A 144 14.95 -9.93 16.04
C ASN A 144 15.49 -10.71 14.83
N GLN A 145 14.65 -10.93 13.81
CA GLN A 145 15.02 -11.65 12.59
C GLN A 145 16.01 -10.86 11.74
N LEU A 146 15.88 -9.52 11.74
CA LEU A 146 16.87 -8.67 11.08
C LEU A 146 18.22 -8.70 11.80
N THR A 147 18.22 -8.84 13.13
CA THR A 147 19.46 -9.05 13.88
C THR A 147 20.16 -10.33 13.44
N GLU A 148 19.44 -11.42 13.22
CA GLU A 148 20.01 -12.66 12.68
C GLU A 148 20.62 -12.48 11.29
N ALA A 149 19.99 -11.65 10.43
CA ALA A 149 20.53 -11.29 9.12
C ALA A 149 21.84 -10.46 9.28
N PHE A 150 21.87 -9.50 10.22
CA PHE A 150 23.05 -8.69 10.49
C PHE A 150 24.21 -9.55 11.04
N ASP A 151 23.92 -10.48 11.94
CA ASP A 151 24.89 -11.43 12.52
C ASP A 151 25.45 -12.39 11.46
N ALA A 152 24.69 -12.64 10.39
CA ALA A 152 25.12 -13.43 9.23
C ALA A 152 25.80 -12.60 8.12
N ASP A 153 26.14 -11.33 8.39
CA ASP A 153 26.71 -10.39 7.41
C ASP A 153 25.84 -10.20 6.15
N ILE A 154 24.51 -10.39 6.26
CA ILE A 154 23.58 -10.17 5.16
C ILE A 154 23.12 -8.70 5.19
N PRO A 155 23.44 -7.89 4.15
CA PRO A 155 23.04 -6.51 4.11
C PRO A 155 21.52 -6.38 3.94
N VAL A 156 20.92 -5.46 4.71
CA VAL A 156 19.49 -5.15 4.68
C VAL A 156 19.30 -3.70 4.24
N PHE A 157 18.40 -3.51 3.27
CA PHE A 157 18.04 -2.22 2.69
C PHE A 157 16.55 -1.97 2.88
N GLY A 158 16.14 -0.71 2.95
CA GLY A 158 14.75 -0.30 2.98
C GLY A 158 14.37 0.53 1.76
N CYS A 159 13.13 0.37 1.30
CA CYS A 159 12.49 1.23 0.31
C CYS A 159 11.09 1.58 0.81
N ASP A 160 10.83 2.87 1.08
CA ASP A 160 9.60 3.35 1.73
C ASP A 160 9.28 2.57 3.03
N SER A 161 10.30 2.17 3.73
CA SER A 161 10.28 1.35 4.93
C SER A 161 10.60 2.22 6.16
N GLY A 162 10.60 1.63 7.36
CA GLY A 162 11.27 2.20 8.50
C GLY A 162 12.79 1.99 8.42
N PHE A 163 13.49 2.46 9.45
CA PHE A 163 14.94 2.26 9.58
C PHE A 163 15.27 1.86 11.01
N ILE A 164 16.12 0.86 11.16
CA ILE A 164 16.72 0.45 12.43
C ILE A 164 18.24 0.33 12.28
N ASP A 165 18.95 0.41 13.40
CA ASP A 165 20.40 0.23 13.42
C ASP A 165 20.79 -1.14 12.83
N GLY A 166 21.82 -1.16 11.99
CA GLY A 166 22.25 -2.36 11.25
C GLY A 166 21.80 -2.38 9.79
N MET A 167 20.74 -1.69 9.42
CA MET A 167 20.37 -1.51 8.01
C MET A 167 21.37 -0.60 7.29
N GLN A 168 21.58 -0.89 5.99
CA GLN A 168 22.55 -0.13 5.18
C GLN A 168 21.99 1.25 4.78
N VAL A 169 20.75 1.30 4.32
CA VAL A 169 20.04 2.51 3.90
C VAL A 169 18.55 2.23 3.81
N ASN A 170 17.75 3.28 3.99
CA ASN A 170 16.34 3.29 3.62
C ASN A 170 16.05 4.47 2.69
N ALA A 171 15.63 4.20 1.45
CA ALA A 171 15.21 5.23 0.52
C ALA A 171 13.73 5.51 0.74
N THR A 172 13.39 6.70 1.22
CA THR A 172 12.00 7.10 1.50
C THR A 172 11.81 8.60 1.30
N SER A 173 10.55 9.04 1.25
CA SER A 173 10.18 10.45 1.23
C SER A 173 10.27 11.06 2.64
N ASP A 174 10.40 12.38 2.73
CA ASP A 174 10.09 13.10 3.96
C ASP A 174 8.57 13.08 4.18
N ASN A 175 8.11 12.02 4.84
CA ASN A 175 6.69 11.77 5.04
C ASN A 175 6.05 12.75 6.03
N TYR A 176 6.80 13.32 6.97
CA TYR A 176 6.28 14.36 7.86
C TYR A 176 6.03 15.63 7.06
N GLN A 177 7.01 16.11 6.30
CA GLN A 177 6.87 17.29 5.45
C GLN A 177 5.76 17.11 4.42
N MET A 178 5.63 15.91 3.83
CA MET A 178 4.53 15.60 2.91
C MET A 178 3.16 15.73 3.60
N GLY A 179 3.02 15.19 4.82
CA GLY A 179 1.82 15.35 5.64
C GLY A 179 1.53 16.82 5.94
N GLU A 180 2.55 17.57 6.36
CA GLU A 180 2.44 18.99 6.65
C GLU A 180 1.91 19.78 5.44
N LEU A 181 2.52 19.61 4.27
CA LEU A 181 2.12 20.31 3.07
C LEU A 181 0.67 20.01 2.69
N ILE A 182 0.25 18.75 2.76
CA ILE A 182 -1.12 18.33 2.42
C ILE A 182 -2.13 18.94 3.40
N VAL A 183 -1.83 18.87 4.71
CA VAL A 183 -2.74 19.34 5.75
C VAL A 183 -2.88 20.87 5.71
N ARG A 184 -1.78 21.60 5.56
CA ARG A 184 -1.83 23.05 5.45
C ARG A 184 -2.58 23.50 4.19
N TYR A 185 -2.32 22.87 3.04
CA TYR A 185 -3.07 23.16 1.82
C TYR A 185 -4.58 22.92 1.99
N LEU A 186 -4.96 21.80 2.65
CA LEU A 186 -6.37 21.53 2.94
C LEU A 186 -6.97 22.61 3.86
N PHE A 187 -6.28 22.95 4.94
CA PHE A 187 -6.83 23.82 5.98
C PHE A 187 -6.83 25.29 5.54
N ASP A 188 -5.76 25.78 4.92
CA ASP A 188 -5.65 27.17 4.50
C ASP A 188 -6.38 27.44 3.18
N ASP A 189 -6.01 26.71 2.13
CA ASP A 189 -6.44 27.03 0.76
C ASP A 189 -7.85 26.53 0.46
N LEU A 190 -8.19 25.30 0.91
CA LEU A 190 -9.48 24.70 0.55
C LEU A 190 -10.57 24.97 1.59
N MET A 191 -10.23 25.03 2.88
CA MET A 191 -11.20 25.19 3.95
C MET A 191 -11.26 26.62 4.53
N GLY A 192 -10.25 27.46 4.28
CA GLY A 192 -10.18 28.80 4.84
C GLY A 192 -10.10 28.81 6.36
N GLY A 193 -9.40 27.84 6.96
CA GLY A 193 -9.09 27.74 8.37
C GLY A 193 -10.25 27.27 9.26
N LYS A 194 -11.36 26.77 8.72
CA LYS A 194 -12.54 26.37 9.52
C LYS A 194 -13.33 25.23 8.87
N GLY A 195 -14.02 24.45 9.68
CA GLY A 195 -14.91 23.38 9.20
C GLY A 195 -14.66 22.05 9.89
N THR A 196 -15.02 20.97 9.22
CA THR A 196 -14.91 19.61 9.76
C THR A 196 -14.14 18.71 8.81
N VAL A 197 -13.33 17.80 9.38
CA VAL A 197 -12.54 16.83 8.63
C VAL A 197 -12.74 15.41 9.15
N ILE A 198 -12.53 14.45 8.27
CA ILE A 198 -12.39 13.03 8.58
C ILE A 198 -10.97 12.64 8.16
N ALA A 199 -10.23 11.98 9.04
CA ALA A 199 -8.91 11.46 8.73
C ALA A 199 -9.01 9.96 8.39
N LEU A 200 -8.59 9.59 7.18
CA LEU A 200 -8.44 8.19 6.77
C LEU A 200 -6.96 7.83 6.87
N THR A 201 -6.63 6.84 7.69
CA THR A 201 -5.25 6.56 8.07
C THR A 201 -4.91 5.08 7.98
N HIS A 202 -3.61 4.79 7.83
CA HIS A 202 -3.03 3.46 7.95
C HIS A 202 -1.75 3.55 8.79
N ARG A 203 -1.89 3.81 10.09
CA ARG A 203 -0.77 4.06 11.01
C ARG A 203 0.25 2.92 11.16
N PRO A 204 -0.05 1.62 10.89
CA PRO A 204 0.98 0.58 10.88
C PRO A 204 2.09 0.79 9.83
N HIS A 205 1.81 1.56 8.77
CA HIS A 205 2.81 1.84 7.73
C HIS A 205 3.74 2.98 8.15
N PRO A 206 5.09 2.82 8.11
CA PRO A 206 6.06 3.80 8.62
C PRO A 206 5.91 5.20 8.00
N GLY A 207 5.67 5.29 6.69
CA GLY A 207 5.45 6.56 6.01
C GLY A 207 4.12 7.21 6.37
N VAL A 208 3.05 6.43 6.51
CA VAL A 208 1.72 6.96 6.83
C VAL A 208 1.67 7.48 8.27
N VAL A 209 2.30 6.79 9.24
CA VAL A 209 2.33 7.30 10.62
C VAL A 209 2.98 8.68 10.71
N LYS A 210 4.04 8.93 9.95
CA LYS A 210 4.70 10.25 9.91
C LYS A 210 3.82 11.35 9.32
N ARG A 211 3.02 11.03 8.30
CA ARG A 211 2.00 11.96 7.75
C ARG A 211 0.89 12.23 8.76
N CYS A 212 0.49 11.21 9.54
CA CYS A 212 -0.50 11.36 10.60
C CYS A 212 0.05 12.21 11.77
N GLU A 213 1.31 12.04 12.16
CA GLU A 213 1.97 12.87 13.16
C GLU A 213 1.93 14.36 12.75
N ALA A 214 2.21 14.65 11.48
CA ALA A 214 2.09 16.02 10.95
C ALA A 214 0.65 16.55 11.06
N PHE A 215 -0.35 15.74 10.73
CA PHE A 215 -1.75 16.09 10.90
C PHE A 215 -2.08 16.37 12.37
N ASP A 216 -1.66 15.47 13.27
CA ASP A 216 -1.92 15.58 14.71
C ASP A 216 -1.29 16.84 15.34
N ASP A 217 -0.19 17.33 14.77
CA ASP A 217 0.47 18.55 15.22
C ASP A 217 -0.19 19.79 14.64
N ILE A 218 -0.45 19.81 13.34
CA ILE A 218 -0.96 20.99 12.63
C ILE A 218 -2.40 21.30 13.02
N ILE A 219 -3.26 20.31 13.21
CA ILE A 219 -4.67 20.57 13.57
C ILE A 219 -4.80 21.37 14.86
N LYS A 220 -3.82 21.34 15.76
CA LYS A 220 -3.77 22.12 17.00
C LYS A 220 -3.64 23.63 16.76
N GLU A 221 -3.13 24.01 15.57
CA GLU A 221 -2.98 25.41 15.14
C GLU A 221 -4.31 25.99 14.62
N TYR A 222 -5.32 25.14 14.34
CA TYR A 222 -6.59 25.51 13.71
C TYR A 222 -7.79 25.21 14.63
N PRO A 223 -8.09 26.09 15.63
CA PRO A 223 -9.13 25.84 16.61
C PRO A 223 -10.55 25.76 16.02
N ASP A 224 -10.76 26.32 14.83
CA ASP A 224 -12.05 26.31 14.13
C ASP A 224 -12.20 25.13 13.16
N ILE A 225 -11.20 24.22 13.09
CA ILE A 225 -11.28 22.95 12.37
C ILE A 225 -11.50 21.82 13.36
N GLN A 226 -12.56 21.05 13.16
CA GLN A 226 -12.91 19.91 14.01
C GLN A 226 -12.65 18.59 13.30
N LEU A 227 -11.83 17.71 13.90
CA LEU A 227 -11.75 16.30 13.50
C LEU A 227 -12.98 15.57 14.04
N ILE A 228 -13.84 15.09 13.12
CA ILE A 228 -15.02 14.30 13.48
C ILE A 228 -14.61 12.89 13.89
N THR A 229 -13.72 12.29 13.12
CA THR A 229 -13.23 10.92 13.35
C THR A 229 -11.94 10.68 12.63
N GLU A 230 -11.11 9.81 13.20
CA GLU A 230 -10.06 9.11 12.51
C GLU A 230 -10.52 7.66 12.27
N GLN A 231 -10.33 7.18 11.06
CA GLN A 231 -10.71 5.83 10.68
C GLN A 231 -9.54 5.12 10.02
N HIS A 232 -9.22 3.94 10.54
CA HIS A 232 -8.25 3.06 9.90
C HIS A 232 -8.80 2.54 8.57
N VAL A 233 -7.98 2.61 7.52
CA VAL A 233 -8.27 2.08 6.19
C VAL A 233 -7.18 1.07 5.86
N PRO A 234 -7.50 -0.22 5.69
CA PRO A 234 -6.52 -1.23 5.36
C PRO A 234 -5.93 -1.02 3.97
N ALA A 235 -4.67 -1.43 3.79
CA ALA A 235 -3.95 -1.22 2.55
C ALA A 235 -4.53 -2.03 1.37
N GLU A 236 -5.26 -3.10 1.66
CA GLU A 236 -5.79 -4.05 0.68
C GLU A 236 -7.03 -3.53 -0.05
N GLN A 237 -7.86 -2.70 0.62
CA GLN A 237 -9.12 -2.19 0.06
C GLN A 237 -9.35 -0.70 0.35
N PRO A 238 -8.37 0.17 0.14
CA PRO A 238 -8.42 1.55 0.63
C PRO A 238 -9.54 2.39 -0.01
N ILE A 239 -9.89 2.12 -1.27
CA ILE A 239 -10.89 2.91 -2.00
C ILE A 239 -12.30 2.56 -1.53
N ASN A 240 -12.62 1.27 -1.46
CA ASN A 240 -13.97 0.81 -1.05
C ASN A 240 -14.28 1.22 0.38
N ASP A 241 -13.33 1.06 1.29
CA ASP A 241 -13.51 1.42 2.70
C ASP A 241 -13.65 2.94 2.86
N ALA A 242 -12.88 3.75 2.12
CA ALA A 242 -12.99 5.19 2.13
C ALA A 242 -14.35 5.67 1.61
N GLU A 243 -14.87 5.08 0.55
CA GLU A 243 -16.21 5.37 0.00
C GLU A 243 -17.31 5.04 1.01
N GLU A 244 -17.26 3.88 1.66
CA GLU A 244 -18.23 3.47 2.67
C GLU A 244 -18.23 4.40 3.88
N ILE A 245 -17.05 4.71 4.41
CA ILE A 245 -16.86 5.60 5.57
C ILE A 245 -17.43 6.99 5.27
N THR A 246 -17.10 7.54 4.09
CA THR A 246 -17.57 8.87 3.71
C THR A 246 -19.05 8.91 3.38
N ALA A 247 -19.62 7.87 2.79
CA ALA A 247 -21.05 7.76 2.49
C ALA A 247 -21.90 7.70 3.76
N ASN A 248 -21.45 6.99 4.80
CA ASN A 248 -22.17 6.81 6.06
C ASN A 248 -22.08 8.01 7.00
N ARG A 249 -21.28 9.04 6.68
CA ARG A 249 -21.02 10.21 7.53
C ARG A 249 -21.41 11.54 6.88
N LYS A 250 -22.31 11.52 5.91
CA LYS A 250 -22.90 12.77 5.41
C LYS A 250 -23.66 13.46 6.56
N PRO A 251 -23.46 14.78 6.74
CA PRO A 251 -24.15 15.56 7.74
C PRO A 251 -25.66 15.61 7.49
#